data_d312974839164e16dde266b709336d78
#
_entry.id   d312974839164e16dde266b709336d78
#
_cell.length_a   1.000
_cell.length_b   1.000
_cell.length_c   1.000
_cell.angle_alpha   90.00
_cell.angle_beta   90.00
_cell.angle_gamma   90.00
#
_symmetry.space_group_name_H-M   'P 1'
#
loop_
_entity.id
_entity.type
_entity.pdbx_description
1 polymer ?
#
loop_
_entity_poly.entity_id
_entity_poly.type
_entity_poly.pdbx_seq_one_letter_code
_entity_poly.pdbx_strand_id
1 'polypeptide(L)'
;MKNRNRCKRNFIFSLFFLSFGYGANGPVFNYDHQNEILDTTLFCQDWAQQQLGPYLVENNVWGQGNITNYTQCIYVTADSSFGWNWDWPNQGYNVKAYPEVIFGRKPWSNETTHPSLPCRIINVESLIVDFDLTMNASGNYNLAFEFWVTADSMSDDSGITTEVMIWTDQNILLPAGTVVAVTTIDGVGYDLYYTAMDNWNYYAFLANSTFHQGTLNVHNFINYMIGMGYLNPSRYLASFEMGNEVIYGSGVTEVHHYSVAVQSLLGISQRPVPGKEFSLQRPFPNPFNAAVTIPFSLASRRQLLVEILDLEGRLVRQVYSGVLRSGQHQLNWNGESDHGSHTSSGVYIVKMSGDTGADYRKILYVR
;
A
#
# COMPACT_ATOMS: atom_id res chain seq x y z
N MET A 1 -4.33 -18.29 28.16
CA MET A 1 -4.27 -19.25 27.07
C MET A 1 -5.60 -19.21 26.34
N LYS A 2 -5.69 -18.49 25.23
CA LYS A 2 -6.92 -18.41 24.41
C LYS A 2 -6.76 -19.39 23.24
N ASN A 3 -7.67 -20.36 23.17
CA ASN A 3 -7.74 -21.36 22.12
C ASN A 3 -7.99 -20.69 20.76
N ARG A 4 -7.08 -20.94 19.82
CA ARG A 4 -7.25 -20.62 18.40
C ARG A 4 -8.07 -21.75 17.76
N ASN A 5 -9.37 -21.54 17.59
CA ASN A 5 -10.19 -22.44 16.79
C ASN A 5 -10.03 -22.10 15.30
N ARG A 6 -9.24 -22.92 14.58
CA ARG A 6 -9.25 -22.95 13.12
C ARG A 6 -10.51 -23.70 12.65
N CYS A 7 -11.43 -23.00 12.02
CA CYS A 7 -12.57 -23.64 11.38
C CYS A 7 -12.17 -24.03 9.94
N LYS A 8 -11.82 -25.30 9.71
CA LYS A 8 -11.67 -25.85 8.37
C LYS A 8 -13.04 -26.33 7.89
N ARG A 9 -13.54 -25.75 6.83
CA ARG A 9 -14.71 -26.29 6.13
C ARG A 9 -14.29 -26.80 4.75
N ASN A 10 -14.38 -28.11 4.56
CA ASN A 10 -14.25 -28.74 3.26
C ASN A 10 -15.57 -28.54 2.49
N PHE A 11 -15.54 -27.92 1.34
CA PHE A 11 -16.70 -27.78 0.47
C PHE A 11 -16.65 -28.86 -0.63
N ILE A 12 -17.69 -29.68 -0.67
CA ILE A 12 -17.96 -30.62 -1.78
C ILE A 12 -18.93 -29.90 -2.72
N PHE A 13 -18.52 -29.69 -3.97
CA PHE A 13 -19.36 -29.08 -5.01
C PHE A 13 -20.32 -30.11 -5.62
N SER A 14 -21.59 -29.75 -5.64
CA SER A 14 -22.61 -30.45 -6.42
C SER A 14 -23.51 -29.43 -7.11
N LEU A 15 -23.60 -29.51 -8.42
CA LEU A 15 -24.51 -28.70 -9.24
C LEU A 15 -25.96 -28.91 -8.82
N PHE A 16 -26.67 -27.83 -8.40
CA PHE A 16 -28.12 -27.82 -8.41
C PHE A 16 -28.70 -26.46 -8.78
N PHE A 17 -29.71 -26.51 -9.60
CA PHE A 17 -30.50 -25.37 -10.06
C PHE A 17 -31.25 -24.66 -8.92
N LEU A 18 -31.36 -23.34 -9.08
CA LEU A 18 -32.04 -22.40 -8.17
C LEU A 18 -33.51 -22.77 -7.91
N SER A 19 -33.87 -22.94 -6.67
CA SER A 19 -35.20 -22.64 -6.18
C SER A 19 -35.06 -21.75 -4.93
N PHE A 20 -35.68 -20.56 -4.98
CA PHE A 20 -35.71 -19.64 -3.87
C PHE A 20 -36.55 -20.21 -2.72
N GLY A 21 -35.91 -20.48 -1.59
CA GLY A 21 -36.56 -20.79 -0.33
C GLY A 21 -35.87 -19.99 0.76
N TYR A 22 -36.60 -19.09 1.41
CA TYR A 22 -36.15 -18.38 2.62
C TYR A 22 -35.99 -19.37 3.77
N GLY A 23 -34.76 -19.66 4.14
CA GLY A 23 -34.40 -20.41 5.34
C GLY A 23 -33.12 -19.86 5.93
N ALA A 24 -33.04 -19.78 7.27
CA ALA A 24 -32.01 -19.13 8.08
C ALA A 24 -30.60 -19.76 7.96
N ASN A 25 -30.04 -19.81 6.76
CA ASN A 25 -28.62 -20.10 6.49
C ASN A 25 -28.16 -19.09 5.47
N GLY A 26 -27.12 -18.32 5.82
CA GLY A 26 -26.52 -17.31 4.94
C GLY A 26 -26.16 -17.86 3.56
N PRO A 27 -25.96 -17.02 2.55
CA PRO A 27 -25.79 -17.42 1.17
C PRO A 27 -24.64 -18.43 1.03
N VAL A 28 -24.94 -19.62 0.52
CA VAL A 28 -23.93 -20.60 0.10
C VAL A 28 -23.46 -20.16 -1.30
N PHE A 29 -22.27 -19.62 -1.38
CA PHE A 29 -21.67 -19.25 -2.67
C PHE A 29 -21.12 -20.50 -3.34
N ASN A 30 -21.70 -20.88 -4.48
CA ASN A 30 -21.15 -21.89 -5.37
C ASN A 30 -20.34 -21.16 -6.44
N TYR A 31 -19.03 -21.33 -6.43
CA TYR A 31 -18.14 -20.86 -7.49
C TYR A 31 -17.76 -22.05 -8.38
N ASP A 32 -18.07 -21.98 -9.66
CA ASP A 32 -17.68 -22.97 -10.66
C ASP A 32 -16.66 -22.37 -11.62
N HIS A 33 -15.39 -22.52 -11.29
CA HIS A 33 -14.32 -22.57 -12.27
C HIS A 33 -13.67 -23.94 -12.20
N GLN A 34 -13.93 -24.73 -13.26
CA GLN A 34 -13.34 -26.01 -13.65
C GLN A 34 -12.22 -26.56 -12.76
N ASN A 35 -12.60 -27.49 -11.85
CA ASN A 35 -11.76 -28.56 -11.31
C ASN A 35 -10.42 -28.22 -10.63
N GLU A 36 -10.36 -27.23 -9.75
CA GLU A 36 -9.32 -27.23 -8.72
C GLU A 36 -9.94 -27.03 -7.34
N ILE A 37 -9.66 -27.92 -6.40
CA ILE A 37 -10.00 -27.79 -4.99
C ILE A 37 -9.06 -26.72 -4.43
N LEU A 38 -9.45 -25.46 -4.48
CA LEU A 38 -8.74 -24.38 -3.81
C LEU A 38 -8.96 -24.54 -2.30
N ASP A 39 -7.89 -24.83 -1.56
CA ASP A 39 -7.90 -24.90 -0.10
C ASP A 39 -8.00 -23.46 0.46
N THR A 40 -9.23 -22.93 0.52
CA THR A 40 -9.51 -21.59 1.01
C THR A 40 -9.65 -21.61 2.53
N THR A 41 -8.78 -20.93 3.24
CA THR A 41 -8.88 -20.76 4.69
C THR A 41 -9.62 -19.47 5.02
N LEU A 42 -10.78 -19.58 5.70
CA LEU A 42 -11.56 -18.44 6.18
C LEU A 42 -11.12 -18.04 7.60
N PHE A 43 -10.98 -16.72 7.82
CA PHE A 43 -10.66 -16.11 9.11
C PHE A 43 -11.79 -15.17 9.50
N CYS A 44 -12.70 -15.66 10.37
CA CYS A 44 -13.95 -14.99 10.71
C CYS A 44 -13.95 -14.39 12.13
N GLN A 45 -12.83 -14.43 12.84
CA GLN A 45 -12.71 -13.73 14.12
C GLN A 45 -12.62 -12.23 13.88
N ASP A 46 -13.26 -11.45 14.74
CA ASP A 46 -13.11 -10.00 14.76
C ASP A 46 -11.62 -9.64 14.80
N TRP A 47 -11.20 -8.71 13.96
CA TRP A 47 -9.80 -8.28 13.86
C TRP A 47 -8.82 -9.39 13.46
N ALA A 48 -9.29 -10.48 12.86
CA ALA A 48 -8.39 -11.48 12.30
C ALA A 48 -7.50 -10.86 11.22
N GLN A 49 -6.24 -11.23 11.22
CA GLN A 49 -5.23 -10.69 10.29
C GLN A 49 -4.50 -11.80 9.57
N GLN A 50 -4.21 -11.59 8.29
CA GLN A 50 -3.39 -12.48 7.47
C GLN A 50 -2.34 -11.69 6.72
N GLN A 51 -1.07 -12.02 6.95
CA GLN A 51 0.04 -11.42 6.20
C GLN A 51 0.13 -12.06 4.81
N LEU A 52 0.18 -11.24 3.77
CA LEU A 52 0.34 -11.65 2.38
C LEU A 52 1.44 -10.82 1.71
N GLY A 53 2.69 -11.30 1.78
CA GLY A 53 3.84 -10.56 1.30
C GLY A 53 3.95 -9.17 1.98
N PRO A 54 3.89 -8.07 1.22
CA PRO A 54 3.96 -6.72 1.77
C PRO A 54 2.61 -6.20 2.28
N TYR A 55 1.57 -7.02 2.27
CA TYR A 55 0.20 -6.64 2.62
C TYR A 55 -0.28 -7.33 3.89
N LEU A 56 -1.14 -6.67 4.63
CA LEU A 56 -1.90 -7.26 5.74
C LEU A 56 -3.39 -7.21 5.37
N VAL A 57 -4.03 -8.37 5.29
CA VAL A 57 -5.51 -8.46 5.12
C VAL A 57 -6.13 -8.53 6.50
N GLU A 58 -7.07 -7.63 6.81
CA GLU A 58 -7.66 -7.48 8.14
C GLU A 58 -9.18 -7.57 8.12
N ASN A 59 -9.74 -8.36 9.05
CA ASN A 59 -11.18 -8.46 9.31
C ASN A 59 -11.62 -7.36 10.28
N ASN A 60 -11.55 -6.10 9.81
CA ASN A 60 -11.81 -4.92 10.61
C ASN A 60 -13.33 -4.75 10.88
N VAL A 61 -13.70 -4.69 12.15
CA VAL A 61 -15.10 -4.52 12.64
C VAL A 61 -15.22 -3.33 13.60
N TRP A 62 -14.53 -2.25 13.34
CA TRP A 62 -14.35 -1.11 14.24
C TRP A 62 -15.66 -0.47 14.74
N GLY A 63 -16.70 -0.45 13.93
CA GLY A 63 -17.99 0.14 14.23
C GLY A 63 -19.07 -0.86 14.66
N GLN A 64 -18.71 -2.11 14.96
CA GLN A 64 -19.61 -3.19 15.36
C GLN A 64 -20.55 -2.81 16.52
N GLY A 65 -20.06 -2.07 17.50
CA GLY A 65 -20.81 -1.72 18.70
C GLY A 65 -21.28 -2.98 19.46
N ASN A 66 -22.58 -3.07 19.74
CA ASN A 66 -23.19 -4.21 20.44
C ASN A 66 -23.85 -5.22 19.48
N ILE A 67 -23.58 -5.15 18.18
CA ILE A 67 -24.16 -6.08 17.20
C ILE A 67 -23.40 -7.40 17.27
N THR A 68 -24.12 -8.51 17.40
CA THR A 68 -23.55 -9.86 17.50
C THR A 68 -24.08 -10.82 16.44
N ASN A 69 -25.15 -10.45 15.73
CA ASN A 69 -25.82 -11.28 14.72
C ASN A 69 -25.35 -10.89 13.30
N TYR A 70 -24.07 -10.97 13.05
CA TYR A 70 -23.45 -10.74 11.74
C TYR A 70 -22.44 -11.83 11.42
N THR A 71 -22.04 -11.89 10.18
CA THR A 71 -20.87 -12.67 9.75
C THR A 71 -19.95 -11.79 8.89
N GLN A 72 -18.66 -11.86 9.15
CA GLN A 72 -17.64 -11.25 8.33
C GLN A 72 -16.37 -12.08 8.42
N CYS A 73 -15.78 -12.38 7.27
CA CYS A 73 -14.56 -13.15 7.19
C CYS A 73 -13.64 -12.59 6.11
N ILE A 74 -12.36 -12.65 6.35
CA ILE A 74 -11.35 -12.53 5.32
C ILE A 74 -10.87 -13.92 4.89
N TYR A 75 -10.32 -14.03 3.69
CA TYR A 75 -9.73 -15.27 3.19
C TYR A 75 -8.50 -15.01 2.34
N VAL A 76 -7.62 -16.00 2.28
CA VAL A 76 -6.46 -16.08 1.39
C VAL A 76 -6.48 -17.44 0.73
N THR A 77 -6.28 -17.48 -0.57
CA THR A 77 -6.25 -18.71 -1.37
C THR A 77 -4.81 -19.22 -1.54
N ALA A 78 -4.65 -20.44 -2.05
CA ALA A 78 -3.34 -21.04 -2.24
C ALA A 78 -2.48 -20.33 -3.31
N ASP A 79 -3.12 -19.68 -4.29
CA ASP A 79 -2.49 -18.88 -5.34
C ASP A 79 -2.18 -17.43 -4.92
N SER A 80 -2.41 -17.11 -3.62
CA SER A 80 -2.22 -15.79 -3.04
C SER A 80 -3.26 -14.73 -3.46
N SER A 81 -4.37 -15.11 -4.08
CA SER A 81 -5.55 -14.26 -4.17
C SER A 81 -6.20 -14.14 -2.79
N PHE A 82 -6.92 -13.08 -2.55
CA PHE A 82 -7.54 -12.83 -1.25
C PHE A 82 -8.87 -12.10 -1.40
N GLY A 83 -9.57 -11.94 -0.30
CA GLY A 83 -10.80 -11.17 -0.28
C GLY A 83 -11.51 -11.28 1.05
N TRP A 84 -12.76 -10.85 1.05
CA TRP A 84 -13.61 -10.87 2.22
C TRP A 84 -15.07 -11.02 1.84
N ASN A 85 -15.86 -11.47 2.82
CA ASN A 85 -17.31 -11.49 2.74
C ASN A 85 -17.91 -10.90 4.00
N TRP A 86 -19.14 -10.43 3.90
CA TRP A 86 -19.90 -9.89 5.02
C TRP A 86 -21.40 -10.17 4.89
N ASP A 87 -22.07 -10.21 6.04
CA ASP A 87 -23.53 -10.16 6.18
C ASP A 87 -23.85 -9.41 7.48
N TRP A 88 -24.22 -8.14 7.35
CA TRP A 88 -24.50 -7.24 8.46
C TRP A 88 -25.99 -6.89 8.50
N PRO A 89 -26.64 -6.96 9.69
CA PRO A 89 -28.04 -6.61 9.82
C PRO A 89 -28.28 -5.12 9.60
N ASN A 90 -29.47 -4.78 9.12
CA ASN A 90 -29.89 -3.38 9.00
C ASN A 90 -30.24 -2.81 10.38
N GLN A 91 -29.23 -2.45 11.16
CA GLN A 91 -29.32 -1.89 12.50
C GLN A 91 -28.38 -0.69 12.64
N GLY A 92 -28.94 0.48 13.00
CA GLY A 92 -28.15 1.74 13.10
C GLY A 92 -27.72 2.29 11.74
N TYR A 93 -27.08 3.47 11.78
CA TYR A 93 -26.73 4.23 10.58
C TYR A 93 -25.22 4.40 10.39
N ASN A 94 -24.42 3.94 11.34
CA ASN A 94 -22.97 4.08 11.30
C ASN A 94 -22.33 2.94 10.51
N VAL A 95 -21.18 3.19 9.94
CA VAL A 95 -20.30 2.17 9.38
C VAL A 95 -19.98 1.15 10.48
N LYS A 96 -20.12 -0.13 10.18
CA LYS A 96 -19.91 -1.25 11.11
C LYS A 96 -18.52 -1.84 10.97
N ALA A 97 -18.01 -1.86 9.74
CA ALA A 97 -16.84 -2.62 9.40
C ALA A 97 -16.14 -2.02 8.19
N TYR A 98 -14.86 -2.34 8.07
CA TYR A 98 -14.02 -2.05 6.92
C TYR A 98 -13.04 -3.22 6.73
N PRO A 99 -13.52 -4.43 6.29
CA PRO A 99 -12.60 -5.49 5.89
C PRO A 99 -11.73 -4.98 4.75
N GLU A 100 -10.42 -5.20 4.87
CA GLU A 100 -9.46 -4.43 4.08
C GLU A 100 -8.13 -5.13 3.84
N VAL A 101 -7.38 -4.60 2.89
CA VAL A 101 -5.96 -4.86 2.69
C VAL A 101 -5.15 -3.60 2.97
N ILE A 102 -4.08 -3.73 3.73
CA ILE A 102 -3.25 -2.64 4.25
C ILE A 102 -1.84 -2.74 3.68
N PHE A 103 -1.31 -1.62 3.21
CA PHE A 103 0.09 -1.43 2.82
C PHE A 103 0.67 -0.22 3.58
N GLY A 104 1.74 -0.41 4.35
CA GLY A 104 2.32 0.61 5.21
C GLY A 104 1.91 0.47 6.67
N ARG A 105 1.82 1.56 7.41
CA ARG A 105 1.56 1.59 8.85
C ARG A 105 0.25 2.31 9.16
N LYS A 106 -0.77 1.61 9.61
CA LYS A 106 -1.95 2.25 10.19
C LYS A 106 -1.56 3.12 11.40
N PRO A 107 -2.19 4.28 11.61
CA PRO A 107 -1.84 5.17 12.72
C PRO A 107 -1.91 4.50 14.11
N TRP A 108 -2.83 3.57 14.32
CA TRP A 108 -2.98 2.80 15.57
C TRP A 108 -2.19 1.49 15.61
N SER A 109 -1.32 1.24 14.62
CA SER A 109 -0.39 0.11 14.60
C SER A 109 1.03 0.56 14.94
N ASN A 110 1.76 -0.27 15.69
CA ASN A 110 3.18 -0.05 15.94
C ASN A 110 4.09 -0.59 14.84
N GLU A 111 3.53 -1.35 13.88
CA GLU A 111 4.27 -2.04 12.84
C GLU A 111 3.84 -1.56 11.45
N THR A 112 4.78 -1.57 10.52
CA THR A 112 4.52 -1.33 9.10
C THR A 112 4.58 -2.64 8.34
N THR A 113 3.69 -2.83 7.38
CA THR A 113 3.72 -3.99 6.48
C THR A 113 4.82 -3.88 5.44
N HIS A 114 5.24 -2.64 5.11
CA HIS A 114 6.27 -2.38 4.10
C HIS A 114 7.10 -1.14 4.43
N PRO A 115 8.44 -1.18 4.29
CA PRO A 115 9.33 -0.08 4.71
C PRO A 115 9.26 1.20 3.87
N SER A 116 8.57 1.21 2.72
CA SER A 116 8.38 2.44 1.94
C SER A 116 7.41 3.42 2.60
N LEU A 117 6.56 2.95 3.51
CA LEU A 117 5.64 3.76 4.32
C LEU A 117 5.83 3.46 5.81
N PRO A 118 5.74 4.46 6.67
CA PRO A 118 5.47 5.89 6.44
C PRO A 118 6.61 6.63 5.75
N CYS A 119 6.26 7.56 4.85
CA CYS A 119 7.23 8.49 4.26
C CYS A 119 6.66 9.92 4.16
N ARG A 120 7.53 10.94 4.09
CA ARG A 120 7.04 12.32 3.90
C ARG A 120 6.38 12.47 2.54
N ILE A 121 5.22 13.12 2.50
CA ILE A 121 4.45 13.34 1.26
C ILE A 121 5.29 14.08 0.20
N ILE A 122 6.06 15.08 0.60
CA ILE A 122 6.93 15.83 -0.32
C ILE A 122 7.98 14.95 -1.01
N ASN A 123 8.29 13.79 -0.46
CA ASN A 123 9.26 12.85 -1.01
C ASN A 123 8.61 11.78 -1.91
N VAL A 124 7.29 11.70 -1.98
CA VAL A 124 6.60 10.74 -2.84
C VAL A 124 6.71 11.20 -4.28
N GLU A 125 7.43 10.45 -5.11
CA GLU A 125 7.55 10.69 -6.56
C GLU A 125 6.44 9.98 -7.33
N SER A 126 5.99 8.85 -6.81
CA SER A 126 4.95 8.04 -7.43
C SER A 126 4.30 7.15 -6.37
N LEU A 127 2.99 7.01 -6.44
CA LEU A 127 2.21 6.01 -5.73
C LEU A 127 1.16 5.50 -6.71
N ILE A 128 1.40 4.30 -7.22
CA ILE A 128 0.57 3.63 -8.22
C ILE A 128 -0.03 2.39 -7.61
N VAL A 129 -1.30 2.19 -7.85
CA VAL A 129 -2.04 1.01 -7.43
C VAL A 129 -2.68 0.36 -8.65
N ASP A 130 -2.27 -0.87 -8.95
CA ASP A 130 -2.93 -1.69 -9.97
C ASP A 130 -3.81 -2.71 -9.27
N PHE A 131 -5.06 -2.85 -9.71
CA PHE A 131 -6.02 -3.74 -9.08
C PHE A 131 -7.00 -4.34 -10.09
N ASP A 132 -7.46 -5.53 -9.75
CA ASP A 132 -8.53 -6.25 -10.43
C ASP A 132 -9.28 -7.07 -9.38
N LEU A 133 -10.58 -6.82 -9.24
CA LEU A 133 -11.44 -7.48 -8.28
C LEU A 133 -12.84 -7.72 -8.83
N THR A 134 -13.50 -8.70 -8.27
CA THR A 134 -14.94 -8.92 -8.48
C THR A 134 -15.67 -8.61 -7.17
N MET A 135 -16.73 -7.83 -7.27
CA MET A 135 -17.60 -7.54 -6.12
C MET A 135 -19.03 -7.89 -6.46
N ASN A 136 -19.67 -8.65 -5.56
CA ASN A 136 -21.10 -8.92 -5.60
C ASN A 136 -21.68 -8.59 -4.23
N ALA A 137 -22.41 -7.50 -4.14
CA ALA A 137 -22.87 -6.96 -2.87
C ALA A 137 -24.27 -6.35 -2.97
N SER A 138 -24.95 -6.30 -1.83
CA SER A 138 -26.25 -5.67 -1.66
C SER A 138 -26.32 -4.95 -0.32
N GLY A 139 -27.18 -3.94 -0.21
CA GLY A 139 -27.34 -3.17 1.02
C GLY A 139 -26.67 -1.81 0.94
N ASN A 140 -26.05 -1.35 2.01
CA ASN A 140 -25.46 -0.02 2.13
C ASN A 140 -23.96 -0.15 2.40
N TYR A 141 -23.16 0.13 1.39
CA TYR A 141 -21.71 -0.08 1.39
C TYR A 141 -20.99 0.84 0.39
N ASN A 142 -19.66 0.90 0.48
CA ASN A 142 -18.78 1.40 -0.57
C ASN A 142 -17.68 0.38 -0.90
N LEU A 143 -16.91 0.68 -1.96
CA LEU A 143 -15.56 0.17 -2.21
C LEU A 143 -14.66 1.40 -2.27
N ALA A 144 -13.70 1.45 -1.37
CA ALA A 144 -12.83 2.61 -1.23
C ALA A 144 -11.36 2.20 -1.11
N PHE A 145 -10.52 3.05 -1.69
CA PHE A 145 -9.11 3.13 -1.37
C PHE A 145 -8.93 4.26 -0.37
N GLU A 146 -7.98 4.11 0.53
CA GLU A 146 -7.79 5.05 1.62
C GLU A 146 -6.31 5.28 1.88
N PHE A 147 -5.94 6.49 2.30
CA PHE A 147 -4.64 6.74 2.87
C PHE A 147 -4.70 7.70 4.06
N TRP A 148 -3.88 7.37 5.05
CA TRP A 148 -3.75 8.17 6.27
C TRP A 148 -2.55 9.08 6.21
N VAL A 149 -2.75 10.32 6.66
CA VAL A 149 -1.69 11.33 6.79
C VAL A 149 -1.49 11.70 8.24
N THR A 150 -0.25 11.56 8.71
CA THR A 150 0.10 11.77 10.12
C THR A 150 1.12 12.89 10.30
N ALA A 151 1.20 13.43 11.53
CA ALA A 151 2.10 14.50 11.90
C ALA A 151 3.58 14.08 11.75
N ASP A 152 3.91 12.85 12.10
CA ASP A 152 5.23 12.24 11.94
C ASP A 152 5.12 10.75 11.60
N SER A 153 6.27 10.09 11.37
CA SER A 153 6.32 8.68 10.94
C SER A 153 5.93 7.66 12.01
N MET A 154 5.83 8.08 13.26
CA MET A 154 5.52 7.21 14.41
C MET A 154 4.28 7.67 15.18
N SER A 155 3.55 8.66 14.66
CA SER A 155 2.31 9.12 15.27
C SER A 155 1.33 7.97 15.47
N ASP A 156 0.67 7.99 16.60
CA ASP A 156 -0.54 7.22 16.88
C ASP A 156 -1.78 7.92 16.28
N ASP A 157 -2.96 7.49 16.67
CA ASP A 157 -4.24 8.06 16.24
C ASP A 157 -4.36 9.56 16.58
N SER A 158 -3.77 10.02 17.67
CA SER A 158 -3.75 11.45 18.05
C SER A 158 -2.93 12.32 17.08
N GLY A 159 -2.03 11.72 16.33
CA GLY A 159 -1.20 12.39 15.33
C GLY A 159 -1.78 12.33 13.92
N ILE A 160 -2.97 11.78 13.70
CA ILE A 160 -3.66 11.83 12.41
C ILE A 160 -3.98 13.29 12.09
N THR A 161 -3.69 13.71 10.86
CA THR A 161 -4.02 15.06 10.38
C THR A 161 -5.04 15.05 9.27
N THR A 162 -5.04 14.00 8.45
CA THR A 162 -5.94 13.89 7.31
C THR A 162 -6.18 12.41 6.97
N GLU A 163 -7.42 12.10 6.69
CA GLU A 163 -7.89 10.87 6.07
C GLU A 163 -8.35 11.21 4.65
N VAL A 164 -7.93 10.43 3.68
CA VAL A 164 -8.34 10.63 2.29
C VAL A 164 -8.79 9.32 1.70
N MET A 165 -10.02 9.30 1.22
CA MET A 165 -10.60 8.15 0.54
C MET A 165 -10.81 8.42 -0.96
N ILE A 166 -10.73 7.37 -1.77
CA ILE A 166 -11.06 7.34 -3.19
C ILE A 166 -12.09 6.23 -3.38
N TRP A 167 -13.34 6.59 -3.55
CA TRP A 167 -14.44 5.65 -3.70
C TRP A 167 -14.65 5.30 -5.16
N THR A 168 -14.50 4.04 -5.50
CA THR A 168 -14.67 3.53 -6.86
C THR A 168 -16.01 2.83 -7.09
N ASP A 169 -16.71 2.50 -6.01
CA ASP A 169 -18.07 1.97 -6.03
C ASP A 169 -18.80 2.32 -4.73
N GLN A 170 -20.13 2.38 -4.80
CA GLN A 170 -20.99 2.53 -3.64
C GLN A 170 -22.43 2.13 -3.95
N ASN A 171 -23.17 1.74 -2.94
CA ASN A 171 -24.62 1.59 -3.00
C ASN A 171 -25.25 2.24 -1.78
N ILE A 172 -26.09 3.25 -1.98
CA ILE A 172 -26.79 4.06 -0.94
C ILE A 172 -25.81 4.95 -0.14
N LEU A 173 -24.66 4.42 0.30
CA LEU A 173 -23.70 5.17 1.09
C LEU A 173 -23.14 6.37 0.31
N LEU A 174 -23.07 7.50 0.97
CA LEU A 174 -22.37 8.69 0.48
C LEU A 174 -21.26 9.06 1.47
N PRO A 175 -20.17 9.67 0.97
CA PRO A 175 -19.12 10.16 1.85
C PRO A 175 -19.65 11.17 2.88
N ALA A 176 -19.02 11.21 4.04
CA ALA A 176 -19.35 12.17 5.08
C ALA A 176 -19.07 13.62 4.61
N GLY A 177 -19.89 14.56 5.08
CA GLY A 177 -19.71 15.99 4.80
C GLY A 177 -20.44 16.47 3.57
N THR A 178 -19.86 17.46 2.87
CA THR A 178 -20.45 18.11 1.70
C THR A 178 -19.46 18.18 0.56
N VAL A 179 -19.96 18.27 -0.67
CA VAL A 179 -19.13 18.45 -1.86
C VAL A 179 -18.48 19.85 -1.82
N VAL A 180 -17.15 19.88 -1.83
CA VAL A 180 -16.35 21.12 -1.82
C VAL A 180 -15.67 21.39 -3.16
N ALA A 181 -15.56 20.39 -4.04
CA ALA A 181 -15.04 20.53 -5.38
C ALA A 181 -15.56 19.42 -6.30
N VAL A 182 -15.54 19.68 -7.61
CA VAL A 182 -15.71 18.69 -8.67
C VAL A 182 -14.44 18.72 -9.50
N THR A 183 -13.85 17.58 -9.78
CA THR A 183 -12.56 17.50 -10.48
C THR A 183 -12.50 16.30 -11.41
N THR A 184 -11.48 16.29 -12.28
CA THR A 184 -11.15 15.13 -13.11
C THR A 184 -9.69 14.76 -12.86
N ILE A 185 -9.43 13.53 -12.49
CA ILE A 185 -8.10 12.99 -12.26
C ILE A 185 -7.95 11.74 -13.14
N ASP A 186 -6.91 11.69 -13.96
CA ASP A 186 -6.61 10.60 -14.90
C ASP A 186 -7.82 10.23 -15.82
N GLY A 187 -8.62 11.21 -16.19
CA GLY A 187 -9.78 11.04 -17.08
C GLY A 187 -11.07 10.58 -16.37
N VAL A 188 -11.05 10.34 -15.07
CA VAL A 188 -12.23 10.02 -14.26
C VAL A 188 -12.70 11.26 -13.52
N GLY A 189 -14.01 11.53 -13.57
CA GLY A 189 -14.65 12.61 -12.82
C GLY A 189 -14.89 12.20 -11.37
N TYR A 190 -14.70 13.14 -10.44
CA TYR A 190 -14.90 12.93 -9.00
C TYR A 190 -15.63 14.13 -8.38
N ASP A 191 -16.54 13.83 -7.47
CA ASP A 191 -17.05 14.78 -6.49
C ASP A 191 -16.20 14.66 -5.22
N LEU A 192 -15.55 15.76 -4.80
CA LEU A 192 -14.73 15.80 -3.59
C LEU A 192 -15.58 16.25 -2.41
N TYR A 193 -15.76 15.36 -1.45
CA TYR A 193 -16.42 15.60 -0.17
C TYR A 193 -15.41 16.02 0.90
N TYR A 194 -15.86 16.83 1.85
CA TYR A 194 -15.08 17.26 3.01
C TYR A 194 -15.94 17.37 4.26
N THR A 195 -15.37 16.95 5.37
CA THR A 195 -15.83 17.30 6.72
C THR A 195 -14.65 17.32 7.68
N ALA A 196 -14.75 18.13 8.74
CA ALA A 196 -13.82 18.05 9.87
C ALA A 196 -14.33 16.93 10.81
N MET A 197 -13.49 15.97 11.11
CA MET A 197 -13.66 15.02 12.19
C MET A 197 -13.14 15.64 13.49
N ASP A 198 -13.30 14.96 14.63
CA ASP A 198 -12.90 15.50 15.93
C ASP A 198 -11.43 15.94 15.99
N ASN A 199 -10.53 15.18 15.33
CA ASN A 199 -9.09 15.41 15.41
C ASN A 199 -8.38 15.53 14.05
N TRP A 200 -9.06 15.24 12.92
CA TRP A 200 -8.46 15.29 11.57
C TRP A 200 -9.44 15.79 10.51
N ASN A 201 -8.92 16.10 9.33
CA ASN A 201 -9.73 16.44 8.18
C ASN A 201 -10.02 15.16 7.38
N TYR A 202 -11.28 14.94 7.05
CA TYR A 202 -11.72 13.87 6.16
C TYR A 202 -12.00 14.42 4.76
N TYR A 203 -11.46 13.76 3.75
CA TYR A 203 -11.74 14.03 2.35
C TYR A 203 -12.07 12.72 1.63
N ALA A 204 -13.09 12.74 0.76
CA ALA A 204 -13.42 11.60 -0.07
C ALA A 204 -13.69 12.02 -1.52
N PHE A 205 -12.97 11.41 -2.44
CA PHE A 205 -13.23 11.50 -3.88
C PHE A 205 -14.23 10.40 -4.26
N LEU A 206 -15.46 10.77 -4.56
CA LEU A 206 -16.47 9.85 -5.07
C LEU A 206 -16.41 9.85 -6.60
N ALA A 207 -16.06 8.73 -7.20
CA ALA A 207 -16.02 8.58 -8.64
C ALA A 207 -17.43 8.66 -9.26
N ASN A 208 -17.56 9.38 -10.39
CA ASN A 208 -18.83 9.52 -11.11
C ASN A 208 -19.21 8.25 -11.91
N SER A 209 -18.38 7.22 -11.88
CA SER A 209 -18.62 5.91 -12.50
C SER A 209 -17.97 4.81 -11.67
N THR A 210 -18.67 3.70 -11.54
CA THR A 210 -18.15 2.50 -10.87
C THR A 210 -17.06 1.81 -11.69
N PHE A 211 -15.98 1.38 -11.02
CA PHE A 211 -14.95 0.53 -11.61
C PHE A 211 -14.27 -0.34 -10.54
N HIS A 212 -14.00 -1.60 -10.92
CA HIS A 212 -13.44 -2.64 -10.05
C HIS A 212 -12.07 -3.13 -10.54
N GLN A 213 -11.54 -2.53 -11.60
CA GLN A 213 -10.22 -2.85 -12.14
C GLN A 213 -9.58 -1.61 -12.75
N GLY A 214 -8.27 -1.57 -12.76
CA GLY A 214 -7.49 -0.52 -13.41
C GLY A 214 -6.26 -0.10 -12.61
N THR A 215 -5.73 1.04 -12.99
CA THR A 215 -4.59 1.69 -12.34
C THR A 215 -5.03 3.00 -11.72
N LEU A 216 -4.86 3.15 -10.40
CA LEU A 216 -4.98 4.43 -9.71
C LEU A 216 -3.61 5.07 -9.54
N ASN A 217 -3.41 6.25 -10.13
CA ASN A 217 -2.26 7.08 -9.82
C ASN A 217 -2.57 7.97 -8.60
N VAL A 218 -2.41 7.39 -7.42
CA VAL A 218 -2.73 8.06 -6.14
C VAL A 218 -1.90 9.32 -5.94
N HIS A 219 -0.69 9.38 -6.53
CA HIS A 219 0.15 10.58 -6.49
C HIS A 219 -0.53 11.79 -7.17
N ASN A 220 -1.37 11.58 -8.19
CA ASN A 220 -2.14 12.67 -8.80
C ASN A 220 -3.21 13.24 -7.86
N PHE A 221 -3.86 12.40 -7.05
CA PHE A 221 -4.78 12.84 -5.99
C PHE A 221 -4.03 13.64 -4.91
N ILE A 222 -2.88 13.15 -4.47
CA ILE A 222 -2.02 13.86 -3.50
C ILE A 222 -1.62 15.23 -4.04
N ASN A 223 -1.17 15.33 -5.30
CA ASN A 223 -0.78 16.58 -5.94
C ASN A 223 -1.94 17.54 -6.08
N TYR A 224 -3.12 17.05 -6.47
CA TYR A 224 -4.34 17.86 -6.51
C TYR A 224 -4.63 18.45 -5.13
N MET A 225 -4.62 17.64 -4.07
CA MET A 225 -4.90 18.10 -2.71
C MET A 225 -3.86 19.09 -2.18
N ILE A 226 -2.57 18.90 -2.51
CA ILE A 226 -1.52 19.88 -2.20
C ILE A 226 -1.77 21.18 -2.92
N GLY A 227 -2.09 21.13 -4.22
CA GLY A 227 -2.40 22.30 -5.04
C GLY A 227 -3.59 23.12 -4.53
N MET A 228 -4.58 22.43 -3.94
CA MET A 228 -5.75 23.06 -3.31
C MET A 228 -5.50 23.52 -1.87
N GLY A 229 -4.34 23.24 -1.28
CA GLY A 229 -4.01 23.53 0.11
C GLY A 229 -4.68 22.62 1.14
N TYR A 230 -5.23 21.49 0.71
CA TYR A 230 -5.90 20.51 1.58
C TYR A 230 -4.93 19.55 2.26
N LEU A 231 -3.74 19.31 1.67
CA LEU A 231 -2.66 18.51 2.25
C LEU A 231 -1.41 19.33 2.47
N ASN A 232 -0.80 19.13 3.65
CA ASN A 232 0.52 19.68 3.95
C ASN A 232 1.62 18.69 3.52
N PRO A 233 2.45 19.02 2.51
CA PRO A 233 3.45 18.09 1.96
C PRO A 233 4.57 17.73 2.95
N SER A 234 4.72 18.45 4.07
CA SER A 234 5.70 18.12 5.11
C SER A 234 5.23 17.00 6.05
N ARG A 235 3.97 16.61 5.99
CA ARG A 235 3.39 15.49 6.76
C ARG A 235 3.78 14.14 6.17
N TYR A 236 3.38 13.07 6.84
CA TYR A 236 3.73 11.70 6.47
C TYR A 236 2.51 10.96 5.89
N LEU A 237 2.69 10.34 4.75
CA LEU A 237 1.83 9.29 4.24
C LEU A 237 2.11 8.03 5.05
N ALA A 238 1.16 7.57 5.84
CA ALA A 238 1.37 6.49 6.80
C ALA A 238 1.05 5.11 6.23
N SER A 239 -0.10 4.96 5.60
CA SER A 239 -0.58 3.73 4.97
C SER A 239 -1.35 4.03 3.69
N PHE A 240 -1.53 2.98 2.89
CA PHE A 240 -2.48 2.91 1.80
C PHE A 240 -3.30 1.63 1.95
N GLU A 241 -4.61 1.73 1.82
CA GLU A 241 -5.57 0.68 2.16
C GLU A 241 -6.62 0.55 1.05
N MET A 242 -7.25 -0.62 0.96
CA MET A 242 -8.43 -0.83 0.12
C MET A 242 -9.40 -1.74 0.88
N GLY A 243 -10.68 -1.36 0.91
CA GLY A 243 -11.68 -2.12 1.62
C GLY A 243 -13.11 -1.70 1.29
N ASN A 244 -14.06 -2.31 2.00
CA ASN A 244 -15.47 -1.95 1.92
C ASN A 244 -15.95 -1.40 3.27
N GLU A 245 -16.36 -0.14 3.33
CA GLU A 245 -17.19 0.30 4.45
C GLU A 245 -18.60 -0.31 4.32
N VAL A 246 -19.08 -0.93 5.38
CA VAL A 246 -20.36 -1.60 5.40
C VAL A 246 -21.24 -1.02 6.51
N ILE A 247 -22.44 -0.53 6.16
CA ILE A 247 -23.48 -0.16 7.12
C ILE A 247 -24.44 -1.33 7.34
N TYR A 248 -24.92 -1.99 6.28
CA TYR A 248 -25.72 -3.21 6.35
C TYR A 248 -25.77 -3.89 4.99
N GLY A 249 -26.19 -5.15 4.98
CA GLY A 249 -26.35 -5.97 3.79
C GLY A 249 -25.28 -7.04 3.70
N SER A 250 -25.25 -7.73 2.59
CA SER A 250 -24.32 -8.83 2.37
C SER A 250 -23.50 -8.62 1.10
N GLY A 251 -22.27 -9.13 1.13
CA GLY A 251 -21.41 -9.03 -0.05
C GLY A 251 -20.19 -9.92 0.04
N VAL A 252 -19.54 -10.01 -1.11
CA VAL A 252 -18.24 -10.65 -1.32
C VAL A 252 -17.40 -9.74 -2.19
N THR A 253 -16.16 -9.53 -1.81
CA THR A 253 -15.10 -8.94 -2.63
C THR A 253 -14.01 -9.96 -2.82
N GLU A 254 -13.70 -10.29 -4.08
CA GLU A 254 -12.64 -11.20 -4.48
C GLU A 254 -11.56 -10.42 -5.21
N VAL A 255 -10.35 -10.39 -4.66
CA VAL A 255 -9.22 -9.64 -5.21
C VAL A 255 -8.34 -10.59 -6.00
N HIS A 256 -8.35 -10.44 -7.32
CA HIS A 256 -7.59 -11.26 -8.27
C HIS A 256 -6.18 -10.69 -8.50
N HIS A 257 -6.06 -9.36 -8.43
CA HIS A 257 -4.79 -8.65 -8.52
C HIS A 257 -4.79 -7.42 -7.63
N TYR A 258 -3.71 -7.21 -6.88
CA TYR A 258 -3.49 -6.00 -6.10
C TYR A 258 -2.00 -5.73 -5.97
N SER A 259 -1.58 -4.57 -6.42
CA SER A 259 -0.18 -4.16 -6.38
C SER A 259 -0.07 -2.69 -6.01
N VAL A 260 0.72 -2.38 -4.99
CA VAL A 260 1.04 -1.01 -4.56
C VAL A 260 2.52 -0.74 -4.80
N ALA A 261 2.82 0.24 -5.67
CA ALA A 261 4.16 0.67 -5.98
C ALA A 261 4.39 2.10 -5.47
N VAL A 262 5.24 2.25 -4.46
CA VAL A 262 5.65 3.56 -3.92
C VAL A 262 7.08 3.85 -4.35
N GLN A 263 7.29 5.01 -4.98
CA GLN A 263 8.61 5.58 -5.20
C GLN A 263 8.73 6.89 -4.43
N SER A 264 9.80 7.04 -3.65
CA SER A 264 10.06 8.25 -2.89
C SER A 264 11.48 8.75 -3.12
N LEU A 265 11.63 10.09 -3.18
CA LEU A 265 12.93 10.78 -3.31
C LEU A 265 13.90 10.45 -2.17
N LEU A 266 13.40 10.06 -1.02
CA LEU A 266 14.16 9.67 0.14
C LEU A 266 13.68 8.32 0.67
N GLY A 267 14.14 7.25 0.06
CA GLY A 267 14.31 5.98 0.77
C GLY A 267 15.40 6.12 1.84
N ILE A 268 15.40 7.21 2.63
CA ILE A 268 16.41 7.48 3.68
C ILE A 268 15.75 7.47 5.05
N SER A 269 14.89 6.52 5.29
CA SER A 269 14.60 6.04 6.62
C SER A 269 14.31 4.55 6.55
N GLN A 270 15.16 3.82 5.81
CA GLN A 270 15.27 2.42 6.07
C GLN A 270 15.97 2.28 7.42
N ARG A 271 15.22 1.92 8.47
CA ARG A 271 15.82 1.04 9.47
C ARG A 271 16.44 -0.09 8.66
N PRO A 272 17.70 -0.47 8.95
CA PRO A 272 18.33 -1.57 8.25
C PRO A 272 17.36 -2.76 8.24
N VAL A 273 17.08 -3.31 7.06
CA VAL A 273 16.37 -4.59 6.97
C VAL A 273 17.10 -5.54 7.92
N PRO A 274 16.43 -6.21 8.87
CA PRO A 274 17.12 -7.12 9.77
C PRO A 274 17.96 -8.10 8.94
N GLY A 275 19.30 -8.01 9.07
CA GLY A 275 20.27 -8.80 8.29
C GLY A 275 21.03 -8.05 7.18
N LYS A 276 20.60 -6.86 6.70
CA LYS A 276 21.44 -6.04 5.82
C LYS A 276 22.21 -4.99 6.64
N GLU A 277 23.50 -5.17 6.70
CA GLU A 277 24.41 -4.31 7.47
C GLU A 277 24.76 -2.99 6.74
N PHE A 278 24.43 -2.88 5.44
CA PHE A 278 24.52 -1.67 4.64
C PHE A 278 23.47 -1.65 3.51
N SER A 279 23.09 -0.47 3.06
CA SER A 279 22.10 -0.28 1.99
C SER A 279 22.50 0.87 1.08
N LEU A 280 22.66 0.59 -0.21
CA LEU A 280 22.86 1.57 -1.25
C LEU A 280 21.52 2.15 -1.68
N GLN A 281 21.37 3.45 -1.55
CA GLN A 281 20.15 4.16 -1.90
C GLN A 281 20.16 4.58 -3.37
N ARG A 282 19.08 5.19 -3.84
CA ARG A 282 18.97 5.62 -5.23
C ARG A 282 19.86 6.82 -5.50
N PRO A 283 20.82 6.74 -6.45
CA PRO A 283 21.65 7.88 -6.85
C PRO A 283 20.81 8.98 -7.52
N PHE A 284 21.15 10.24 -7.26
CA PHE A 284 20.47 11.40 -7.84
C PHE A 284 21.43 12.56 -8.16
N PRO A 285 21.10 13.40 -9.18
CA PRO A 285 20.06 13.17 -10.20
C PRO A 285 20.37 11.93 -11.05
N ASN A 286 19.35 11.29 -11.60
CA ASN A 286 19.51 10.17 -12.51
C ASN A 286 18.35 10.19 -13.53
N PRO A 287 18.57 10.54 -14.83
CA PRO A 287 19.86 10.80 -15.46
C PRO A 287 20.64 12.00 -14.91
N PHE A 288 21.97 11.99 -15.09
CA PHE A 288 22.84 13.10 -14.70
C PHE A 288 23.79 13.51 -15.85
N ASN A 289 24.25 14.76 -15.83
CA ASN A 289 25.17 15.30 -16.82
C ASN A 289 26.48 15.86 -16.23
N ALA A 290 26.47 16.30 -14.98
CA ALA A 290 27.66 16.86 -14.31
C ALA A 290 28.19 15.94 -13.22
N ALA A 291 27.33 15.59 -12.26
CA ALA A 291 27.65 14.68 -11.17
C ALA A 291 26.40 13.99 -10.64
N VAL A 292 26.58 12.79 -10.11
CA VAL A 292 25.55 12.02 -9.40
C VAL A 292 25.95 11.83 -7.95
N THR A 293 25.05 12.09 -7.04
CA THR A 293 25.18 11.78 -5.62
C THR A 293 24.76 10.34 -5.39
N ILE A 294 25.56 9.60 -4.64
CA ILE A 294 25.38 8.18 -4.31
C ILE A 294 25.16 8.10 -2.80
N PRO A 295 23.91 8.12 -2.32
CA PRO A 295 23.61 8.03 -0.88
C PRO A 295 23.57 6.57 -0.45
N PHE A 296 23.97 6.31 0.81
CA PHE A 296 23.90 4.98 1.42
C PHE A 296 23.87 5.07 2.95
N SER A 297 23.44 3.98 3.59
CA SER A 297 23.37 3.86 5.04
C SER A 297 24.16 2.65 5.55
N LEU A 298 24.71 2.79 6.77
CA LEU A 298 25.44 1.76 7.49
C LEU A 298 24.80 1.51 8.86
N ALA A 299 24.52 0.27 9.17
CA ALA A 299 24.02 -0.12 10.48
C ALA A 299 25.13 -0.12 11.55
N SER A 300 26.38 -0.40 11.17
CA SER A 300 27.55 -0.43 12.04
C SER A 300 28.79 0.07 11.32
N ARG A 301 29.86 0.38 12.08
CA ARG A 301 31.18 0.73 11.50
C ARG A 301 31.74 -0.45 10.71
N ARG A 302 32.14 -0.21 9.42
CA ARG A 302 32.65 -1.25 8.54
C ARG A 302 33.55 -0.76 7.42
N GLN A 303 34.33 -1.70 6.86
CA GLN A 303 35.06 -1.54 5.61
C GLN A 303 34.07 -1.61 4.44
N LEU A 304 34.20 -0.66 3.50
CA LEU A 304 33.41 -0.62 2.27
C LEU A 304 34.28 -0.32 1.06
N LEU A 305 33.83 -0.83 -0.08
CA LEU A 305 34.30 -0.51 -1.40
C LEU A 305 33.11 -0.04 -2.26
N VAL A 306 33.20 1.16 -2.85
CA VAL A 306 32.20 1.69 -3.77
C VAL A 306 32.82 1.92 -5.13
N GLU A 307 32.27 1.27 -6.14
CA GLU A 307 32.78 1.19 -7.50
C GLU A 307 31.72 1.59 -8.52
N ILE A 308 32.14 2.20 -9.60
CA ILE A 308 31.34 2.38 -10.82
C ILE A 308 31.82 1.36 -11.85
N LEU A 309 30.88 0.58 -12.37
CA LEU A 309 31.13 -0.45 -13.38
C LEU A 309 30.39 -0.10 -14.67
N ASP A 310 30.92 -0.52 -15.81
CA ASP A 310 30.18 -0.54 -17.08
C ASP A 310 29.20 -1.75 -17.14
N LEU A 311 28.45 -1.87 -18.24
CA LEU A 311 27.50 -2.96 -18.42
C LEU A 311 28.14 -4.34 -18.57
N GLU A 312 29.42 -4.40 -18.93
CA GLU A 312 30.21 -5.63 -19.01
C GLU A 312 30.84 -5.99 -17.66
N GLY A 313 30.59 -5.17 -16.61
CA GLY A 313 31.10 -5.41 -15.26
C GLY A 313 32.56 -4.95 -15.05
N ARG A 314 33.16 -4.22 -16.01
CA ARG A 314 34.52 -3.69 -15.90
C ARG A 314 34.53 -2.46 -15.01
N LEU A 315 35.55 -2.32 -14.18
CA LEU A 315 35.75 -1.16 -13.33
C LEU A 315 35.99 0.10 -14.17
N VAL A 316 35.19 1.12 -13.93
CA VAL A 316 35.31 2.46 -14.50
C VAL A 316 35.95 3.41 -13.50
N ARG A 317 35.47 3.39 -12.26
CA ARG A 317 35.92 4.26 -11.16
C ARG A 317 35.81 3.60 -9.83
N GLN A 318 36.83 3.63 -8.98
CA GLN A 318 36.76 3.41 -7.57
C GLN A 318 36.42 4.73 -6.85
N VAL A 319 35.16 4.86 -6.42
CA VAL A 319 34.68 6.09 -5.77
C VAL A 319 35.13 6.17 -4.32
N TYR A 320 35.16 5.02 -3.62
CA TYR A 320 35.55 4.96 -2.22
C TYR A 320 36.10 3.59 -1.84
N SER A 321 37.14 3.57 -0.99
CA SER A 321 37.59 2.37 -0.31
C SER A 321 38.07 2.76 1.09
N GLY A 322 37.44 2.23 2.13
CA GLY A 322 37.81 2.58 3.52
C GLY A 322 36.76 2.20 4.55
N VAL A 323 37.04 2.56 5.81
CA VAL A 323 36.16 2.30 6.95
C VAL A 323 35.32 3.54 7.25
N LEU A 324 33.99 3.36 7.31
CA LEU A 324 33.05 4.39 7.73
C LEU A 324 32.32 3.98 9.01
N ARG A 325 31.85 4.98 9.76
CA ARG A 325 31.01 4.77 10.96
C ARG A 325 29.57 4.45 10.56
N SER A 326 28.78 3.94 11.51
CA SER A 326 27.33 3.84 11.33
C SER A 326 26.70 5.19 11.01
N GLY A 327 25.62 5.18 10.20
CA GLY A 327 24.90 6.40 9.82
C GLY A 327 24.67 6.53 8.33
N GLN A 328 24.23 7.73 7.92
CA GLN A 328 23.99 8.10 6.52
C GLN A 328 25.26 8.71 5.92
N HIS A 329 25.55 8.34 4.69
CA HIS A 329 26.71 8.78 3.93
C HIS A 329 26.33 9.14 2.51
N GLN A 330 27.15 9.97 1.87
CA GLN A 330 27.02 10.34 0.46
C GLN A 330 28.40 10.38 -0.21
N LEU A 331 28.46 9.90 -1.43
CA LEU A 331 29.62 10.02 -2.32
C LEU A 331 29.16 10.67 -3.62
N ASN A 332 30.09 11.23 -4.37
CA ASN A 332 29.77 11.84 -5.67
C ASN A 332 30.63 11.21 -6.78
N TRP A 333 30.04 11.06 -7.95
CA TRP A 333 30.75 10.71 -9.17
C TRP A 333 30.40 11.71 -10.29
N ASN A 334 31.44 12.24 -10.96
CA ASN A 334 31.34 13.27 -12.00
C ASN A 334 31.45 12.71 -13.43
N GLY A 335 31.32 11.41 -13.63
CA GLY A 335 31.45 10.77 -14.92
C GLY A 335 32.90 10.55 -15.38
N GLU A 336 33.90 10.68 -14.49
CA GLU A 336 35.32 10.42 -14.81
C GLU A 336 35.74 9.00 -14.42
N SER A 337 36.59 8.40 -15.25
CA SER A 337 37.26 7.12 -14.96
C SER A 337 38.40 7.30 -13.94
N ASP A 338 38.99 6.19 -13.48
CA ASP A 338 40.21 6.22 -12.63
C ASP A 338 41.43 6.87 -13.34
N HIS A 339 41.38 6.93 -14.66
CA HIS A 339 42.42 7.58 -15.46
C HIS A 339 42.19 9.08 -15.69
N GLY A 340 41.16 9.67 -15.05
CA GLY A 340 40.84 11.09 -15.16
C GLY A 340 40.18 11.52 -16.47
N SER A 341 39.80 10.58 -17.33
CA SER A 341 39.05 10.86 -18.54
C SER A 341 37.55 10.72 -18.32
N HIS A 342 36.77 11.62 -18.91
CA HIS A 342 35.32 11.49 -18.92
C HIS A 342 34.88 10.24 -19.68
N THR A 343 33.94 9.52 -19.12
CA THR A 343 33.32 8.34 -19.75
C THR A 343 32.31 8.77 -20.83
N SER A 344 31.91 7.85 -21.69
CA SER A 344 30.85 8.07 -22.66
C SER A 344 29.46 8.16 -21.99
N SER A 345 28.55 8.87 -22.66
CA SER A 345 27.12 8.76 -22.26
C SER A 345 26.69 7.31 -22.30
N GLY A 346 25.98 6.86 -21.25
CA GLY A 346 25.58 5.48 -21.16
C GLY A 346 25.12 5.08 -19.77
N VAL A 347 24.77 3.81 -19.65
CA VAL A 347 24.33 3.19 -18.39
C VAL A 347 25.55 2.65 -17.65
N TYR A 348 25.63 2.96 -16.35
CA TYR A 348 26.65 2.48 -15.43
C TYR A 348 25.99 1.84 -14.21
N ILE A 349 26.74 1.01 -13.50
CA ILE A 349 26.31 0.35 -12.28
C ILE A 349 27.17 0.86 -11.12
N VAL A 350 26.52 1.44 -10.13
CA VAL A 350 27.12 1.66 -8.81
C VAL A 350 27.08 0.35 -8.07
N LYS A 351 28.24 -0.16 -7.64
CA LYS A 351 28.37 -1.33 -6.77
C LYS A 351 28.94 -0.88 -5.44
N MET A 352 28.29 -1.22 -4.36
CA MET A 352 28.80 -1.08 -2.99
C MET A 352 28.96 -2.44 -2.38
N SER A 353 30.16 -2.79 -1.92
CA SER A 353 30.48 -4.08 -1.35
C SER A 353 31.16 -3.95 0.00
N GLY A 354 30.90 -4.94 0.87
CA GLY A 354 31.50 -5.13 2.18
C GLY A 354 31.63 -6.62 2.50
N ASP A 355 31.99 -6.92 3.73
CA ASP A 355 32.21 -8.29 4.23
C ASP A 355 30.97 -9.20 4.18
N THR A 356 29.77 -8.61 4.13
CA THR A 356 28.49 -9.33 4.14
C THR A 356 27.78 -9.39 2.78
N GLY A 357 28.42 -8.92 1.70
CA GLY A 357 27.86 -8.97 0.36
C GLY A 357 28.02 -7.66 -0.44
N ALA A 358 27.16 -7.49 -1.44
CA ALA A 358 27.16 -6.28 -2.28
C ALA A 358 25.73 -5.79 -2.57
N ASP A 359 25.60 -4.49 -2.81
CA ASP A 359 24.37 -3.82 -3.29
C ASP A 359 24.67 -3.05 -4.58
N TYR A 360 23.67 -2.90 -5.46
CA TYR A 360 23.85 -2.36 -6.80
C TYR A 360 22.76 -1.35 -7.14
N ARG A 361 23.16 -0.26 -7.85
CA ARG A 361 22.19 0.69 -8.43
C ARG A 361 22.62 1.07 -9.85
N LYS A 362 21.63 1.21 -10.70
CA LYS A 362 21.80 1.67 -12.08
C LYS A 362 21.77 3.19 -12.14
N ILE A 363 22.69 3.79 -12.92
CA ILE A 363 22.73 5.23 -13.20
C ILE A 363 22.87 5.46 -14.71
N LEU A 364 22.31 6.57 -15.19
CA LEU A 364 22.39 6.98 -16.59
C LEU A 364 23.16 8.30 -16.68
N TYR A 365 24.34 8.26 -17.30
CA TYR A 365 25.14 9.44 -17.60
C TYR A 365 24.80 9.97 -18.99
N VAL A 366 24.52 11.27 -19.09
CA VAL A 366 24.18 11.96 -20.34
C VAL A 366 25.11 13.16 -20.45
N ARG A 367 26.02 13.14 -21.42
CA ARG A 367 26.99 14.21 -21.67
C ARG A 367 26.51 15.13 -22.80
#